data_5c7528ba1b2e108b2e6dcdb432449833
#
_entry.id   5c7528ba1b2e108b2e6dcdb432449833
#
_cell.length_a   1.000
_cell.length_b   1.000
_cell.length_c   1.000
_cell.angle_alpha   90.00
_cell.angle_beta   90.00
_cell.angle_gamma   90.00
#
_symmetry.space_group_name_H-M   'P 1'
#
loop_
_entity.id
_entity.type
_entity.pdbx_description
1 polymer ?
#
loop_
_entity_poly.entity_id
_entity_poly.type
_entity_poly.pdbx_seq_one_letter_code
_entity_poly.pdbx_strand_id
1 'polypeptide(L)'
;RVMHKVYEVVDTSKDLRAEVTRAIDIHASSALLRPFRDQLIEGVIASYRTPLGMPFYGKALADIAPSDRLSELDFEMTLTNLSKGVLASDIGKLLKASLETNDLLYAYADTLSDSSFDIPLAGLLNGSIDAVIRVHAEDGSPRLFITDYKTNRLDGDEDVSLIEAYAPERLVAAMEHHHYPLQALLYGTAIYRMLRWRQPSMNADEVIAGIAYFFVRGMVGAESLKDADGMRYGVFQWKAPVGLWEKLSNLFAGDRP
;
A
#
# COMPACT_ATOMS: atom_id res chain seq x y z
N ARG A 1 3.22 0.28 14.80
CA ARG A 1 2.26 1.34 15.27
C ARG A 1 2.94 2.70 15.52
N VAL A 2 4.01 2.79 16.32
CA VAL A 2 4.67 4.07 16.63
C VAL A 2 5.10 4.82 15.36
N MET A 3 5.79 4.13 14.46
CA MET A 3 6.28 4.76 13.21
C MET A 3 5.14 5.11 12.24
N HIS A 4 4.06 4.33 12.17
CA HIS A 4 2.89 4.70 11.37
C HIS A 4 2.34 6.06 11.82
N LYS A 5 2.25 6.28 13.15
CA LYS A 5 1.80 7.58 13.68
C LYS A 5 2.71 8.75 13.29
N VAL A 6 4.02 8.50 13.20
CA VAL A 6 4.97 9.52 12.69
C VAL A 6 4.63 9.88 11.23
N TYR A 7 4.43 8.88 10.37
CA TYR A 7 4.09 9.12 8.96
C TYR A 7 2.72 9.81 8.78
N GLU A 8 1.76 9.50 9.64
CA GLU A 8 0.42 10.08 9.63
C GLU A 8 0.42 11.60 9.90
N VAL A 9 1.22 12.04 10.90
CA VAL A 9 1.10 13.40 11.45
C VAL A 9 2.09 14.42 10.87
N VAL A 10 3.05 14.00 10.04
CA VAL A 10 4.02 14.92 9.41
C VAL A 10 3.32 15.79 8.38
N ASP A 11 3.39 17.10 8.56
CA ASP A 11 2.85 18.11 7.67
C ASP A 11 3.89 18.54 6.64
N THR A 12 3.76 18.03 5.41
CA THR A 12 4.70 18.29 4.31
C THR A 12 4.63 19.73 3.76
N SER A 13 3.68 20.55 4.18
CA SER A 13 3.63 21.98 3.83
C SER A 13 4.59 22.84 4.64
N LYS A 14 5.18 22.27 5.70
CA LYS A 14 6.13 22.93 6.61
C LYS A 14 7.55 22.45 6.39
N ASP A 15 8.49 22.96 7.20
CA ASP A 15 9.84 22.44 7.20
C ASP A 15 9.83 20.96 7.59
N LEU A 16 10.26 20.11 6.67
CA LEU A 16 10.19 18.65 6.84
C LEU A 16 10.98 18.18 8.06
N ARG A 17 12.17 18.75 8.29
CA ARG A 17 13.02 18.36 9.42
C ARG A 17 12.38 18.71 10.75
N ALA A 18 11.82 19.90 10.86
CA ALA A 18 11.11 20.36 12.06
C ALA A 18 9.90 19.47 12.35
N GLU A 19 9.09 19.15 11.32
CA GLU A 19 7.90 18.32 11.47
C GLU A 19 8.23 16.87 11.82
N VAL A 20 9.22 16.27 11.17
CA VAL A 20 9.69 14.91 11.51
C VAL A 20 10.24 14.86 12.92
N THR A 21 11.06 15.86 13.32
CA THR A 21 11.60 15.96 14.68
C THR A 21 10.47 16.04 15.71
N ARG A 22 9.48 16.91 15.47
CA ARG A 22 8.30 17.05 16.33
C ARG A 22 7.51 15.73 16.44
N ALA A 23 7.26 15.07 15.32
CA ALA A 23 6.51 13.81 15.28
C ALA A 23 7.24 12.68 16.04
N ILE A 24 8.56 12.58 15.90
CA ILE A 24 9.38 11.59 16.61
C ILE A 24 9.41 11.88 18.10
N ASP A 25 9.59 13.13 18.50
CA ASP A 25 9.63 13.52 19.92
C ASP A 25 8.30 13.25 20.62
N ILE A 26 7.18 13.37 19.93
CA ILE A 26 5.87 13.09 20.50
C ILE A 26 5.56 11.59 20.51
N HIS A 27 5.78 10.90 19.41
CA HIS A 27 5.25 9.54 19.21
C HIS A 27 6.28 8.43 19.40
N ALA A 28 7.59 8.71 19.24
CA ALA A 28 8.66 7.74 19.35
C ALA A 28 9.60 7.98 20.56
N SER A 29 9.10 8.62 21.61
CA SER A 29 9.88 9.05 22.80
C SER A 29 10.16 7.95 23.82
N SER A 30 9.83 6.68 23.55
CA SER A 30 10.07 5.57 24.48
C SER A 30 11.54 5.43 24.85
N ALA A 31 11.83 4.93 26.06
CA ALA A 31 13.20 4.72 26.53
C ALA A 31 14.04 3.82 25.60
N LEU A 32 13.40 2.89 24.89
CA LEU A 32 14.05 1.99 23.94
C LEU A 32 14.44 2.72 22.64
N LEU A 33 13.69 3.72 22.21
CA LEU A 33 13.91 4.44 20.94
C LEU A 33 14.77 5.70 21.14
N ARG A 34 14.80 6.25 22.34
CA ARG A 34 15.55 7.48 22.66
C ARG A 34 17.02 7.46 22.23
N PRO A 35 17.79 6.38 22.40
CA PRO A 35 19.18 6.33 21.93
C PRO A 35 19.33 6.43 20.41
N PHE A 36 18.27 6.13 19.65
CA PHE A 36 18.26 6.12 18.19
C PHE A 36 17.50 7.32 17.59
N ARG A 37 17.17 8.31 18.41
CA ARG A 37 16.33 9.44 18.03
C ARG A 37 16.80 10.12 16.72
N ASP A 38 18.09 10.47 16.67
CA ASP A 38 18.63 11.20 15.52
C ASP A 38 18.67 10.31 14.25
N GLN A 39 19.01 9.02 14.41
CA GLN A 39 18.93 8.05 13.30
C GLN A 39 17.48 7.87 12.80
N LEU A 40 16.51 7.86 13.70
CA LEU A 40 15.09 7.80 13.31
C LEU A 40 14.66 9.04 12.53
N ILE A 41 15.09 10.23 12.97
CA ILE A 41 14.82 11.49 12.27
C ILE A 41 15.41 11.45 10.86
N GLU A 42 16.70 11.11 10.72
CA GLU A 42 17.35 11.05 9.40
C GLU A 42 16.70 9.97 8.51
N GLY A 43 16.39 8.80 9.05
CA GLY A 43 15.75 7.72 8.31
C GLY A 43 14.35 8.09 7.80
N VAL A 44 13.54 8.76 8.63
CA VAL A 44 12.22 9.24 8.21
C VAL A 44 12.35 10.35 7.16
N ILE A 45 13.27 11.31 7.34
CA ILE A 45 13.53 12.35 6.33
C ILE A 45 13.97 11.72 5.00
N ALA A 46 14.86 10.72 5.05
CA ALA A 46 15.32 10.02 3.87
C ALA A 46 14.14 9.33 3.16
N SER A 47 13.27 8.63 3.89
CA SER A 47 12.09 7.98 3.29
C SER A 47 11.14 8.99 2.64
N TYR A 48 10.89 10.15 3.27
CA TYR A 48 10.07 11.22 2.69
C TYR A 48 10.67 11.81 1.41
N ARG A 49 11.99 11.79 1.26
CA ARG A 49 12.71 12.31 0.08
C ARG A 49 12.98 11.25 -0.99
N THR A 50 12.64 10.00 -0.74
CA THR A 50 12.78 8.94 -1.73
C THR A 50 11.78 9.12 -2.85
N PRO A 51 12.22 9.22 -4.13
CA PRO A 51 11.29 9.26 -5.26
C PRO A 51 10.44 8.00 -5.32
N LEU A 52 9.13 8.16 -5.54
CA LEU A 52 8.17 7.05 -5.56
C LEU A 52 8.05 6.39 -6.94
N GLY A 53 8.80 6.87 -7.94
CA GLY A 53 8.78 6.33 -9.30
C GLY A 53 7.74 6.98 -10.22
N MET A 54 7.71 6.51 -11.47
CA MET A 54 6.88 7.10 -12.54
C MET A 54 5.37 7.09 -12.27
N PRO A 55 4.77 6.08 -11.63
CA PRO A 55 3.34 6.13 -11.31
C PRO A 55 2.94 7.34 -10.45
N PHE A 56 3.88 7.85 -9.64
CA PHE A 56 3.71 9.10 -8.87
C PHE A 56 4.30 10.33 -9.59
N TYR A 57 4.55 10.25 -10.88
CA TYR A 57 5.17 11.34 -11.67
C TYR A 57 6.52 11.81 -11.08
N GLY A 58 7.30 10.89 -10.57
CA GLY A 58 8.61 11.15 -9.96
C GLY A 58 8.59 11.87 -8.61
N LYS A 59 7.41 12.15 -8.05
CA LYS A 59 7.28 12.78 -6.72
C LYS A 59 7.81 11.87 -5.61
N ALA A 60 8.26 12.49 -4.54
CA ALA A 60 8.51 11.86 -3.24
C ALA A 60 7.36 12.18 -2.27
N LEU A 61 7.29 11.49 -1.13
CA LEU A 61 6.29 11.80 -0.09
C LEU A 61 6.36 13.25 0.37
N ALA A 62 7.56 13.84 0.39
CA ALA A 62 7.77 15.26 0.74
C ALA A 62 7.09 16.23 -0.23
N ASP A 63 6.83 15.81 -1.47
CA ASP A 63 6.20 16.63 -2.51
C ASP A 63 4.68 16.50 -2.54
N ILE A 64 4.12 15.63 -1.69
CA ILE A 64 2.66 15.43 -1.58
C ILE A 64 2.13 16.42 -0.55
N ALA A 65 1.29 17.35 -1.01
CA ALA A 65 0.66 18.31 -0.11
C ALA A 65 -0.27 17.59 0.90
N PRO A 66 -0.46 18.14 2.11
CA PRO A 66 -1.40 17.57 3.08
C PRO A 66 -2.83 17.43 2.55
N SER A 67 -3.27 18.32 1.66
CA SER A 67 -4.57 18.26 0.98
C SER A 67 -4.69 17.10 -0.03
N ASP A 68 -3.57 16.52 -0.43
CA ASP A 68 -3.48 15.41 -1.36
C ASP A 68 -3.16 14.07 -0.68
N ARG A 69 -3.15 14.07 0.65
CA ARG A 69 -2.95 12.88 1.47
C ARG A 69 -4.03 12.77 2.53
N LEU A 70 -4.83 11.74 2.45
CA LEU A 70 -5.79 11.37 3.48
C LEU A 70 -5.16 10.25 4.32
N SER A 71 -4.77 10.56 5.55
CA SER A 71 -4.14 9.61 6.47
C SER A 71 -5.18 8.94 7.37
N GLU A 72 -4.93 7.68 7.76
CA GLU A 72 -5.80 6.90 8.65
C GLU A 72 -7.27 6.91 8.22
N LEU A 73 -7.54 6.45 7.00
CA LEU A 73 -8.90 6.35 6.49
C LEU A 73 -9.56 5.09 7.04
N ASP A 74 -10.38 5.27 8.07
CA ASP A 74 -11.23 4.21 8.58
C ASP A 74 -12.33 3.86 7.59
N PHE A 75 -12.58 2.57 7.42
CA PHE A 75 -13.66 2.07 6.59
C PHE A 75 -14.43 0.93 7.25
N GLU A 76 -15.68 0.85 6.90
CA GLU A 76 -16.54 -0.31 7.16
C GLU A 76 -17.08 -0.83 5.83
N MET A 77 -16.92 -2.12 5.59
CA MET A 77 -17.38 -2.77 4.37
C MET A 77 -18.21 -4.00 4.71
N THR A 78 -19.48 -4.00 4.31
CA THR A 78 -20.33 -5.17 4.44
C THR A 78 -19.87 -6.24 3.45
N LEU A 79 -19.62 -7.41 3.98
CA LEU A 79 -19.39 -8.64 3.24
C LEU A 79 -20.69 -9.43 3.18
N THR A 80 -20.72 -10.46 2.34
CA THR A 80 -21.89 -11.33 2.23
C THR A 80 -22.31 -11.94 3.57
N ASN A 81 -23.61 -12.09 3.78
CA ASN A 81 -24.19 -12.83 4.91
C ASN A 81 -24.45 -14.31 4.59
N LEU A 82 -23.94 -14.80 3.47
CA LEU A 82 -24.11 -16.21 3.10
C LEU A 82 -23.48 -17.11 4.16
N SER A 83 -24.12 -18.22 4.44
CA SER A 83 -23.70 -19.18 5.47
C SER A 83 -22.28 -19.72 5.31
N LYS A 84 -21.69 -19.60 4.12
CA LYS A 84 -20.30 -19.99 3.82
C LYS A 84 -19.33 -18.82 3.74
N GLY A 85 -19.83 -17.55 3.71
CA GLY A 85 -18.98 -16.38 3.44
C GLY A 85 -18.33 -16.40 2.05
N VAL A 86 -17.39 -15.49 1.85
CA VAL A 86 -16.45 -15.50 0.73
C VAL A 86 -15.17 -16.17 1.22
N LEU A 87 -14.65 -17.15 0.51
CA LEU A 87 -13.43 -17.85 0.88
C LEU A 87 -12.21 -17.13 0.29
N ALA A 88 -11.08 -17.24 0.95
CA ALA A 88 -9.81 -16.72 0.40
C ALA A 88 -9.51 -17.34 -0.96
N SER A 89 -9.82 -18.63 -1.15
CA SER A 89 -9.67 -19.32 -2.43
C SER A 89 -10.59 -18.78 -3.53
N ASP A 90 -11.76 -18.24 -3.21
CA ASP A 90 -12.63 -17.58 -4.20
C ASP A 90 -11.98 -16.29 -4.71
N ILE A 91 -11.33 -15.51 -3.82
CA ILE A 91 -10.54 -14.32 -4.18
C ILE A 91 -9.36 -14.72 -5.06
N GLY A 92 -8.62 -15.77 -4.68
CA GLY A 92 -7.49 -16.29 -5.45
C GLY A 92 -7.89 -16.72 -6.87
N LYS A 93 -8.98 -17.47 -7.02
CA LYS A 93 -9.51 -17.88 -8.32
C LYS A 93 -9.92 -16.71 -9.20
N LEU A 94 -10.59 -15.71 -8.59
CA LEU A 94 -10.98 -14.49 -9.30
C LEU A 94 -9.76 -13.69 -9.76
N LEU A 95 -8.75 -13.54 -8.91
CA LEU A 95 -7.48 -12.93 -9.25
C LEU A 95 -6.81 -13.64 -10.41
N LYS A 96 -6.61 -14.95 -10.28
CA LYS A 96 -5.98 -15.79 -11.31
C LYS A 96 -6.66 -15.70 -12.67
N ALA A 97 -7.99 -15.59 -12.67
CA ALA A 97 -8.78 -15.41 -13.89
C ALA A 97 -8.72 -13.98 -14.47
N SER A 98 -8.22 -13.01 -13.70
CA SER A 98 -8.17 -11.59 -14.08
C SER A 98 -6.77 -11.08 -14.39
N LEU A 99 -5.72 -11.79 -13.94
CA LEU A 99 -4.33 -11.40 -14.10
C LEU A 99 -3.67 -12.09 -15.29
N GLU A 100 -2.78 -11.37 -15.96
CA GLU A 100 -1.85 -11.98 -16.91
C GLU A 100 -0.81 -12.83 -16.17
N THR A 101 -0.26 -13.85 -16.82
CA THR A 101 0.69 -14.81 -16.19
C THR A 101 2.01 -14.17 -15.73
N ASN A 102 2.35 -13.00 -16.28
CA ASN A 102 3.52 -12.20 -15.91
C ASN A 102 3.21 -11.09 -14.89
N ASP A 103 1.97 -11.01 -14.39
CA ASP A 103 1.61 -10.05 -13.35
C ASP A 103 2.33 -10.37 -12.03
N LEU A 104 2.73 -9.32 -11.30
CA LEU A 104 3.46 -9.44 -10.04
C LEU A 104 2.70 -10.27 -8.98
N LEU A 105 1.37 -10.26 -9.02
CA LEU A 105 0.53 -10.99 -8.06
C LEU A 105 -0.01 -12.33 -8.59
N TYR A 106 0.42 -12.78 -9.78
CA TYR A 106 -0.08 -14.03 -10.34
C TYR A 106 0.29 -15.26 -9.48
N ALA A 107 1.53 -15.34 -9.00
CA ALA A 107 1.97 -16.42 -8.11
C ALA A 107 1.20 -16.39 -6.78
N TYR A 108 0.95 -15.21 -6.25
CA TYR A 108 0.12 -15.05 -5.05
C TYR A 108 -1.32 -15.49 -5.28
N ALA A 109 -1.91 -15.16 -6.44
CA ALA A 109 -3.25 -15.63 -6.80
C ALA A 109 -3.35 -17.15 -6.84
N ASP A 110 -2.30 -17.81 -7.32
CA ASP A 110 -2.22 -19.28 -7.32
C ASP A 110 -2.18 -19.84 -5.90
N THR A 111 -1.30 -19.29 -5.06
CA THR A 111 -1.20 -19.65 -3.64
C THR A 111 -2.54 -19.43 -2.90
N LEU A 112 -3.18 -18.29 -3.10
CA LEU A 112 -4.44 -17.97 -2.45
C LEU A 112 -5.61 -18.84 -2.95
N SER A 113 -5.49 -19.43 -4.14
CA SER A 113 -6.50 -20.34 -4.71
C SER A 113 -6.54 -21.70 -4.02
N ASP A 114 -5.53 -22.04 -3.22
CA ASP A 114 -5.48 -23.29 -2.47
C ASP A 114 -6.49 -23.25 -1.30
N SER A 115 -7.34 -24.27 -1.23
CA SER A 115 -8.37 -24.40 -0.19
C SER A 115 -7.80 -24.57 1.23
N SER A 116 -6.51 -24.82 1.38
CA SER A 116 -5.84 -24.86 2.70
C SER A 116 -5.87 -23.49 3.41
N PHE A 117 -6.07 -22.39 2.66
CA PHE A 117 -6.18 -21.03 3.15
C PHE A 117 -7.64 -20.56 3.34
N ASP A 118 -8.63 -21.45 3.24
CA ASP A 118 -10.04 -21.10 3.28
C ASP A 118 -10.47 -20.59 4.66
N ILE A 119 -10.30 -19.27 4.85
CA ILE A 119 -10.90 -18.51 5.94
C ILE A 119 -12.16 -17.85 5.40
N PRO A 120 -13.35 -18.17 5.94
CA PRO A 120 -14.58 -17.51 5.49
C PRO A 120 -14.59 -16.05 5.93
N LEU A 121 -14.77 -15.16 4.95
CA LEU A 121 -14.96 -13.73 5.16
C LEU A 121 -16.45 -13.43 5.05
N ALA A 122 -17.07 -13.01 6.14
CA ALA A 122 -18.50 -12.70 6.19
C ALA A 122 -18.79 -11.60 7.23
N GLY A 123 -19.94 -10.95 7.11
CA GLY A 123 -20.39 -9.94 8.06
C GLY A 123 -19.85 -8.55 7.77
N LEU A 124 -19.37 -7.84 8.77
CA LEU A 124 -18.83 -6.48 8.67
C LEU A 124 -17.31 -6.52 8.81
N LEU A 125 -16.63 -6.10 7.76
CA LEU A 125 -15.19 -5.86 7.77
C LEU A 125 -14.95 -4.39 8.07
N ASN A 126 -14.21 -4.11 9.13
CA ASN A 126 -13.69 -2.78 9.44
C ASN A 126 -12.17 -2.78 9.40
N GLY A 127 -11.60 -1.65 9.05
CA GLY A 127 -10.16 -1.47 8.96
C GLY A 127 -9.78 0.00 8.81
N SER A 128 -8.49 0.26 8.82
CA SER A 128 -7.92 1.57 8.54
C SER A 128 -6.87 1.46 7.45
N ILE A 129 -6.94 2.35 6.48
CA ILE A 129 -5.95 2.50 5.42
C ILE A 129 -4.96 3.58 5.88
N ASP A 130 -3.66 3.24 5.92
CA ASP A 130 -2.64 4.17 6.43
C ASP A 130 -2.66 5.50 5.71
N ALA A 131 -2.72 5.49 4.37
CA ALA A 131 -2.97 6.71 3.60
C ALA A 131 -3.56 6.43 2.21
N VAL A 132 -4.35 7.39 1.72
CA VAL A 132 -4.72 7.50 0.31
C VAL A 132 -4.05 8.76 -0.24
N ILE A 133 -3.18 8.60 -1.21
CA ILE A 133 -2.43 9.69 -1.84
C ILE A 133 -3.07 10.03 -3.19
N ARG A 134 -3.33 11.31 -3.40
CA ARG A 134 -3.78 11.85 -4.67
C ARG A 134 -2.60 12.48 -5.39
N VAL A 135 -2.42 12.10 -6.64
CA VAL A 135 -1.58 12.84 -7.59
C VAL A 135 -2.43 13.24 -8.79
N HIS A 136 -1.96 14.19 -9.57
CA HIS A 136 -2.67 14.66 -10.76
C HIS A 136 -1.91 14.24 -12.01
N ALA A 137 -2.63 13.65 -12.96
CA ALA A 137 -2.10 13.37 -14.29
C ALA A 137 -1.81 14.69 -15.05
N GLU A 138 -1.18 14.59 -16.20
CA GLU A 138 -0.86 15.77 -17.03
C GLU A 138 -2.10 16.58 -17.45
N ASP A 139 -3.24 15.89 -17.62
CA ASP A 139 -4.54 16.50 -17.93
C ASP A 139 -5.27 17.07 -16.69
N GLY A 140 -4.62 17.03 -15.52
CA GLY A 140 -5.18 17.48 -14.24
C GLY A 140 -6.13 16.47 -13.57
N SER A 141 -6.41 15.33 -14.19
CA SER A 141 -7.30 14.33 -13.60
C SER A 141 -6.68 13.67 -12.35
N PRO A 142 -7.48 13.40 -11.31
CA PRO A 142 -6.97 12.80 -10.09
C PRO A 142 -6.61 11.33 -10.29
N ARG A 143 -5.53 10.92 -9.66
CA ARG A 143 -5.07 9.54 -9.56
C ARG A 143 -4.84 9.20 -8.10
N LEU A 144 -5.55 8.22 -7.58
CA LEU A 144 -5.48 7.82 -6.18
C LEU A 144 -4.61 6.57 -6.04
N PHE A 145 -3.69 6.61 -5.10
CA PHE A 145 -2.92 5.47 -4.66
C PHE A 145 -3.34 5.09 -3.25
N ILE A 146 -3.68 3.84 -3.05
CA ILE A 146 -3.94 3.27 -1.73
C ILE A 146 -2.58 2.84 -1.19
N THR A 147 -2.18 3.40 -0.06
CA THR A 147 -0.82 3.25 0.43
C THR A 147 -0.77 2.73 1.86
N ASP A 148 0.29 2.00 2.15
CA ASP A 148 0.55 1.44 3.47
C ASP A 148 2.06 1.52 3.79
N TYR A 149 2.40 1.87 5.04
CA TYR A 149 3.77 2.02 5.50
C TYR A 149 4.24 0.75 6.20
N LYS A 150 5.26 0.11 5.67
CA LYS A 150 5.85 -1.11 6.24
C LYS A 150 7.17 -0.80 6.93
N THR A 151 7.24 -1.11 8.20
CA THR A 151 8.43 -0.88 9.05
C THR A 151 9.18 -2.17 9.35
N ASN A 152 8.78 -3.29 8.75
CA ASN A 152 9.47 -4.57 8.91
C ASN A 152 10.91 -4.45 8.43
N ARG A 153 11.78 -5.11 9.17
CA ARG A 153 13.11 -5.45 8.67
C ARG A 153 12.96 -6.67 7.76
N LEU A 154 13.39 -6.51 6.53
CA LEU A 154 13.57 -7.63 5.62
C LEU A 154 14.99 -8.13 5.80
N ASP A 155 15.12 -9.40 6.13
CA ASP A 155 16.43 -10.02 6.23
C ASP A 155 16.80 -10.53 4.84
N GLY A 156 17.99 -10.15 4.36
CA GLY A 156 18.61 -10.76 3.20
C GLY A 156 19.19 -12.13 3.57
N ASP A 157 19.44 -12.95 2.57
CA ASP A 157 20.32 -14.12 2.72
C ASP A 157 21.70 -13.64 3.18
N GLU A 158 22.55 -14.55 3.72
CA GLU A 158 23.87 -14.20 4.31
C GLU A 158 24.75 -13.34 3.39
N ASP A 159 24.56 -13.45 2.06
CA ASP A 159 25.33 -12.76 1.03
C ASP A 159 24.66 -11.48 0.50
N VAL A 160 23.48 -11.08 1.02
CA VAL A 160 22.72 -9.94 0.52
C VAL A 160 22.84 -8.76 1.46
N SER A 161 23.23 -7.59 0.93
CA SER A 161 23.28 -6.36 1.72
C SER A 161 21.87 -5.99 2.23
N LEU A 162 21.82 -5.29 3.39
CA LEU A 162 20.54 -4.90 4.00
C LEU A 162 19.66 -4.07 3.08
N ILE A 163 20.25 -3.28 2.17
CA ILE A 163 19.47 -2.46 1.24
C ILE A 163 18.93 -3.31 0.07
N GLU A 164 19.68 -4.31 -0.38
CA GLU A 164 19.27 -5.22 -1.45
C GLU A 164 18.07 -6.09 -1.06
N ALA A 165 17.85 -6.33 0.24
CA ALA A 165 16.64 -6.98 0.74
C ALA A 165 15.36 -6.20 0.39
N TYR A 166 15.47 -4.91 0.04
CA TYR A 166 14.37 -4.04 -0.37
C TYR A 166 14.35 -3.77 -1.88
N ALA A 167 15.09 -4.53 -2.67
CA ALA A 167 15.00 -4.45 -4.14
C ALA A 167 13.60 -4.84 -4.63
N PRO A 168 13.08 -4.21 -5.71
CA PRO A 168 11.70 -4.40 -6.16
C PRO A 168 11.29 -5.87 -6.32
N GLU A 169 12.14 -6.70 -6.90
CA GLU A 169 11.89 -8.13 -7.09
C GLU A 169 11.77 -8.91 -5.76
N ARG A 170 12.46 -8.46 -4.71
CA ARG A 170 12.39 -9.08 -3.38
C ARG A 170 11.18 -8.60 -2.58
N LEU A 171 10.69 -7.39 -2.88
CA LEU A 171 9.48 -6.88 -2.25
C LEU A 171 8.24 -7.70 -2.63
N VAL A 172 8.19 -8.28 -3.83
CA VAL A 172 7.09 -9.18 -4.22
C VAL A 172 7.00 -10.35 -3.25
N ALA A 173 8.10 -11.04 -2.98
CA ALA A 173 8.15 -12.15 -2.03
C ALA A 173 7.79 -11.70 -0.60
N ALA A 174 8.24 -10.51 -0.17
CA ALA A 174 7.88 -9.95 1.14
C ALA A 174 6.38 -9.63 1.24
N MET A 175 5.79 -9.12 0.17
CA MET A 175 4.33 -8.88 0.08
C MET A 175 3.57 -10.20 0.23
N GLU A 176 3.94 -11.23 -0.50
CA GLU A 176 3.30 -12.54 -0.47
C GLU A 176 3.41 -13.22 0.89
N HIS A 177 4.61 -13.24 1.46
CA HIS A 177 4.88 -13.89 2.76
C HIS A 177 4.01 -13.33 3.89
N HIS A 178 3.71 -12.04 3.85
CA HIS A 178 2.89 -11.37 4.88
C HIS A 178 1.41 -11.25 4.48
N HIS A 179 0.98 -11.80 3.37
CA HIS A 179 -0.37 -11.68 2.82
C HIS A 179 -0.82 -10.21 2.62
N TYR A 180 0.13 -9.29 2.41
CA TYR A 180 -0.19 -7.89 2.13
C TYR A 180 -1.00 -7.67 0.85
N PRO A 181 -0.89 -8.51 -0.22
CA PRO A 181 -1.77 -8.36 -1.37
C PRO A 181 -3.24 -8.55 -1.02
N LEU A 182 -3.60 -9.48 -0.12
CA LEU A 182 -4.99 -9.64 0.33
C LEU A 182 -5.48 -8.38 1.05
N GLN A 183 -4.68 -7.79 1.93
CA GLN A 183 -4.98 -6.51 2.56
C GLN A 183 -5.21 -5.42 1.52
N ALA A 184 -4.33 -5.31 0.53
CA ALA A 184 -4.43 -4.34 -0.55
C ALA A 184 -5.72 -4.48 -1.39
N LEU A 185 -6.14 -5.72 -1.67
CA LEU A 185 -7.39 -6.01 -2.39
C LEU A 185 -8.62 -5.58 -1.58
N LEU A 186 -8.62 -5.82 -0.28
CA LEU A 186 -9.69 -5.36 0.62
C LEU A 186 -9.76 -3.83 0.65
N TYR A 187 -8.62 -3.17 0.80
CA TYR A 187 -8.52 -1.70 0.81
C TYR A 187 -8.96 -1.08 -0.52
N GLY A 188 -8.48 -1.64 -1.64
CA GLY A 188 -8.88 -1.19 -2.97
C GLY A 188 -10.37 -1.34 -3.23
N THR A 189 -10.96 -2.46 -2.78
CA THR A 189 -12.40 -2.67 -2.89
C THR A 189 -13.20 -1.69 -2.02
N ALA A 190 -12.72 -1.36 -0.81
CA ALA A 190 -13.36 -0.37 0.04
C ALA A 190 -13.36 1.02 -0.62
N ILE A 191 -12.22 1.45 -1.18
CA ILE A 191 -12.11 2.71 -1.93
C ILE A 191 -12.98 2.69 -3.17
N TYR A 192 -13.01 1.58 -3.93
CA TYR A 192 -13.89 1.41 -5.09
C TYR A 192 -15.36 1.63 -4.71
N ARG A 193 -15.85 0.97 -3.64
CA ARG A 193 -17.23 1.11 -3.18
C ARG A 193 -17.53 2.54 -2.71
N MET A 194 -16.59 3.18 -2.01
CA MET A 194 -16.72 4.57 -1.57
C MET A 194 -16.84 5.52 -2.77
N LEU A 195 -16.01 5.36 -3.80
CA LEU A 195 -16.07 6.17 -5.02
C LEU A 195 -17.38 5.95 -5.75
N ARG A 196 -17.80 4.71 -5.95
CA ARG A 196 -19.09 4.38 -6.61
C ARG A 196 -20.29 4.98 -5.88
N TRP A 197 -20.24 5.04 -4.55
CA TRP A 197 -21.31 5.63 -3.77
C TRP A 197 -21.30 7.17 -3.80
N ARG A 198 -20.11 7.78 -3.67
CA ARG A 198 -20.00 9.24 -3.57
C ARG A 198 -19.97 9.94 -4.91
N GLN A 199 -19.41 9.32 -5.92
CA GLN A 199 -19.20 9.88 -7.26
C GLN A 199 -19.50 8.83 -8.34
N PRO A 200 -20.77 8.43 -8.52
CA PRO A 200 -21.14 7.32 -9.39
C PRO A 200 -20.82 7.55 -10.88
N SER A 201 -20.63 8.79 -11.30
CA SER A 201 -20.20 9.13 -12.68
C SER A 201 -18.69 9.02 -12.92
N MET A 202 -17.91 8.83 -11.86
CA MET A 202 -16.45 8.72 -11.96
C MET A 202 -16.05 7.30 -12.36
N ASN A 203 -15.14 7.17 -13.33
CA ASN A 203 -14.56 5.88 -13.67
C ASN A 203 -13.54 5.47 -12.60
N ALA A 204 -13.92 4.55 -11.73
CA ALA A 204 -13.08 4.12 -10.63
C ALA A 204 -11.78 3.44 -11.09
N ASP A 205 -11.78 2.72 -12.22
CA ASP A 205 -10.56 2.07 -12.78
C ASP A 205 -9.53 3.09 -13.28
N GLU A 206 -9.97 4.28 -13.68
CA GLU A 206 -9.08 5.38 -14.06
C GLU A 206 -8.56 6.14 -12.83
N VAL A 207 -9.42 6.32 -11.85
CA VAL A 207 -9.12 7.12 -10.64
C VAL A 207 -8.26 6.33 -9.66
N ILE A 208 -8.52 5.04 -9.43
CA ILE A 208 -7.67 4.17 -8.62
C ILE A 208 -6.46 3.77 -9.45
N ALA A 209 -5.40 4.58 -9.37
CA ALA A 209 -4.19 4.40 -10.16
C ALA A 209 -3.38 3.16 -9.74
N GLY A 210 -3.50 2.76 -8.47
CA GLY A 210 -2.81 1.58 -7.97
C GLY A 210 -2.73 1.50 -6.46
N ILE A 211 -1.95 0.54 -6.02
CA ILE A 211 -1.58 0.30 -4.64
C ILE A 211 -0.08 0.56 -4.51
N ALA A 212 0.36 1.14 -3.40
CA ALA A 212 1.78 1.32 -3.12
C ALA A 212 2.09 0.99 -1.66
N TYR A 213 3.03 0.07 -1.46
CA TYR A 213 3.51 -0.29 -0.13
C TYR A 213 4.92 0.26 0.04
N PHE A 214 5.09 1.08 1.07
CA PHE A 214 6.32 1.77 1.37
C PHE A 214 7.08 1.03 2.47
N PHE A 215 8.06 0.23 2.09
CA PHE A 215 8.99 -0.41 3.00
C PHE A 215 10.07 0.61 3.40
N VAL A 216 9.71 1.43 4.38
CA VAL A 216 10.43 2.67 4.71
C VAL A 216 11.91 2.48 5.09
N ARG A 217 12.31 1.27 5.51
CA ARG A 217 13.71 0.94 5.77
C ARG A 217 14.55 0.83 4.51
N GLY A 218 13.92 0.57 3.36
CA GLY A 218 14.57 0.53 2.04
C GLY A 218 14.54 1.88 1.32
N MET A 219 13.82 2.88 1.86
CA MET A 219 13.67 4.21 1.27
C MET A 219 14.75 5.14 1.82
N VAL A 220 15.89 5.20 1.15
CA VAL A 220 17.14 5.83 1.67
C VAL A 220 17.42 7.23 1.12
N GLY A 221 16.43 7.88 0.52
CA GLY A 221 16.54 9.27 0.07
C GLY A 221 16.55 9.42 -1.45
N ALA A 222 16.89 10.62 -1.92
CA ALA A 222 16.86 10.98 -3.34
C ALA A 222 17.71 10.06 -4.23
N GLU A 223 18.84 9.58 -3.70
CA GLU A 223 19.78 8.68 -4.38
C GLU A 223 19.44 7.19 -4.17
N SER A 224 18.21 6.87 -3.73
CA SER A 224 17.76 5.49 -3.61
C SER A 224 17.99 4.70 -4.91
N LEU A 225 18.48 3.49 -4.76
CA LEU A 225 18.68 2.57 -5.87
C LEU A 225 17.37 2.33 -6.62
N LYS A 226 17.51 1.97 -7.88
CA LYS A 226 16.42 1.55 -8.75
C LYS A 226 16.85 0.33 -9.56
N ASP A 227 15.90 -0.49 -9.92
CA ASP A 227 16.11 -1.60 -10.84
C ASP A 227 16.20 -1.13 -12.31
N ALA A 228 16.28 -2.07 -13.24
CA ALA A 228 16.35 -1.80 -14.69
C ALA A 228 15.09 -1.10 -15.23
N ASP A 229 13.93 -1.33 -14.61
CA ASP A 229 12.64 -0.75 -14.99
C ASP A 229 12.39 0.61 -14.30
N GLY A 230 13.35 1.08 -13.50
CA GLY A 230 13.28 2.36 -12.80
C GLY A 230 12.47 2.33 -11.50
N MET A 231 12.06 1.14 -11.05
CA MET A 231 11.38 0.95 -9.75
C MET A 231 12.36 1.17 -8.60
N ARG A 232 11.92 1.90 -7.60
CA ARG A 232 12.77 2.27 -6.46
C ARG A 232 12.79 1.19 -5.38
N TYR A 233 13.96 0.99 -4.78
CA TYR A 233 14.10 0.14 -3.61
C TYR A 233 13.22 0.66 -2.48
N GLY A 234 12.58 -0.26 -1.76
CA GLY A 234 11.64 0.06 -0.69
C GLY A 234 10.21 0.47 -1.17
N VAL A 235 9.97 0.56 -2.48
CA VAL A 235 8.66 0.97 -3.03
C VAL A 235 8.07 -0.16 -3.85
N PHE A 236 7.09 -0.86 -3.30
CA PHE A 236 6.27 -1.81 -4.06
C PHE A 236 5.08 -1.08 -4.66
N GLN A 237 4.79 -1.32 -5.93
CA GLN A 237 3.64 -0.76 -6.63
C GLN A 237 2.97 -1.81 -7.49
N TRP A 238 1.65 -1.76 -7.54
CA TRP A 238 0.86 -2.63 -8.39
C TRP A 238 -0.42 -1.92 -8.85
N LYS A 239 -0.77 -2.11 -10.11
CA LYS A 239 -2.01 -1.58 -10.69
C LYS A 239 -2.93 -2.74 -11.03
N ALA A 240 -4.15 -2.69 -10.49
CA ALA A 240 -5.18 -3.68 -10.79
C ALA A 240 -5.59 -3.64 -12.28
N PRO A 241 -5.85 -4.80 -12.90
CA PRO A 241 -6.50 -4.85 -14.20
C PRO A 241 -7.86 -4.16 -14.17
N VAL A 242 -8.26 -3.61 -15.33
CA VAL A 242 -9.57 -2.96 -15.50
C VAL A 242 -10.70 -3.93 -15.11
N GLY A 243 -11.63 -3.44 -14.31
CA GLY A 243 -12.79 -4.19 -13.84
C GLY A 243 -12.52 -5.13 -12.66
N LEU A 244 -11.28 -5.25 -12.17
CA LEU A 244 -11.00 -6.11 -11.02
C LEU A 244 -11.70 -5.64 -9.75
N TRP A 245 -11.72 -4.33 -9.49
CA TRP A 245 -12.37 -3.78 -8.30
C TRP A 245 -13.88 -4.06 -8.28
N GLU A 246 -14.53 -3.98 -9.43
CA GLU A 246 -15.95 -4.33 -9.58
C GLU A 246 -16.20 -5.81 -9.30
N LYS A 247 -15.39 -6.70 -9.89
CA LYS A 247 -15.49 -8.15 -9.67
C LYS A 247 -15.29 -8.52 -8.20
N LEU A 248 -14.29 -7.92 -7.53
CA LEU A 248 -14.07 -8.13 -6.09
C LEU A 248 -15.23 -7.59 -5.26
N SER A 249 -15.76 -6.41 -5.59
CA SER A 249 -16.91 -5.83 -4.91
C SER A 249 -18.13 -6.74 -5.00
N ASN A 250 -18.39 -7.31 -6.17
CA ASN A 250 -19.51 -8.25 -6.41
C ASN A 250 -19.28 -9.56 -5.66
N LEU A 251 -18.07 -10.13 -5.72
CA LEU A 251 -17.72 -11.31 -4.94
C LEU A 251 -17.97 -11.10 -3.45
N PHE A 252 -17.53 -9.97 -2.89
CA PHE A 252 -17.74 -9.63 -1.47
C PHE A 252 -19.20 -9.34 -1.13
N ALA A 253 -20.04 -8.97 -2.10
CA ALA A 253 -21.47 -8.84 -1.92
C ALA A 253 -22.20 -10.21 -1.95
N GLY A 254 -21.52 -11.26 -2.38
CA GLY A 254 -22.06 -12.62 -2.47
C GLY A 254 -22.53 -13.01 -3.88
N ASP A 255 -22.28 -12.16 -4.85
CA ASP A 255 -22.49 -12.49 -6.26
C ASP A 255 -21.36 -13.41 -6.70
N ARG A 256 -21.67 -14.66 -6.96
CA ARG A 256 -20.69 -15.62 -7.51
C ARG A 256 -20.58 -15.40 -9.01
N PRO A 257 -19.34 -15.43 -9.56
CA PRO A 257 -19.12 -15.35 -10.99
C PRO A 257 -19.71 -16.55 -11.75
#